data_6f1b2f6968edd546c94e38a372de74bf
#
_entry.id   6f1b2f6968edd546c94e38a372de74bf
#
_cell.length_a   1.000
_cell.length_b   1.000
_cell.length_c   1.000
_cell.angle_alpha   90.00
_cell.angle_beta   90.00
_cell.angle_gamma   90.00
#
_symmetry.space_group_name_H-M   'P 1'
#
loop_
_entity.id
_entity.type
_entity.pdbx_description
1 polymer ?
#
loop_
_entity_poly.entity_id
_entity_poly.type
_entity_poly.pdbx_seq_one_letter_code
_entity_poly.pdbx_strand_id
1 'polypeptide(L)'
;RALAFFFVVFLMPTLLFSGCLRENNNFVYDLEGAPKNLDPQSAADAASRLVIANLFEGLVTIGEDGSVCPGAAESWDVSVDGLTYTFQLREDGKWSDGQPVTAADFVYGFQRLFDPATNAPGAANFTCIEGAEAVLAGEPAFLGVTALGKYSLQIRLSRYNGLFLELLSTAPAMPCRKDFFLETKGKYGLAGNKILGN
;
A
#
# COMPACT_ATOMS: atom_id res chain seq x y z
N ARG A 1 44.51 31.71 -71.04
CA ARG A 1 44.84 31.97 -69.59
C ARG A 1 43.57 31.65 -68.81
N ALA A 2 43.52 30.42 -68.23
CA ALA A 2 42.42 29.97 -67.46
C ALA A 2 42.69 30.29 -65.97
N LEU A 3 41.75 30.98 -65.34
CA LEU A 3 41.74 31.17 -63.88
C LEU A 3 40.84 30.05 -63.29
N ALA A 4 41.47 29.11 -62.58
CA ALA A 4 40.76 28.15 -61.84
C ALA A 4 40.34 28.70 -60.44
N PHE A 5 39.05 28.80 -60.23
CA PHE A 5 38.49 29.16 -58.92
C PHE A 5 38.40 27.88 -58.06
N PHE A 6 39.22 27.84 -57.04
CA PHE A 6 39.11 26.79 -55.99
C PHE A 6 38.01 27.15 -55.02
N PHE A 7 36.92 26.40 -55.08
CA PHE A 7 35.88 26.45 -54.06
C PHE A 7 36.28 25.49 -52.91
N VAL A 8 36.78 26.06 -51.82
CA VAL A 8 37.00 25.32 -50.60
C VAL A 8 35.67 25.26 -49.86
N VAL A 9 35.00 24.12 -49.99
CA VAL A 9 33.82 23.80 -49.18
C VAL A 9 34.27 23.43 -47.79
N PHE A 10 34.12 24.34 -46.85
CA PHE A 10 34.38 24.11 -45.44
C PHE A 10 33.21 23.29 -44.90
N LEU A 11 33.39 21.96 -44.84
CA LEU A 11 32.44 21.01 -44.20
C LEU A 11 32.60 21.16 -42.70
N MET A 12 31.76 21.99 -42.07
CA MET A 12 31.68 22.11 -40.62
C MET A 12 30.94 20.87 -40.08
N PRO A 13 31.56 20.01 -39.27
CA PRO A 13 30.80 18.92 -38.61
C PRO A 13 29.89 19.53 -37.56
N THR A 14 28.58 19.61 -37.86
CA THR A 14 27.58 19.86 -36.85
C THR A 14 27.57 18.67 -35.91
N LEU A 15 28.33 18.77 -34.81
CA LEU A 15 28.17 17.95 -33.65
C LEU A 15 26.76 18.20 -33.10
N LEU A 16 25.84 17.31 -33.49
CA LEU A 16 24.55 17.15 -32.82
C LEU A 16 24.86 16.66 -31.40
N PHE A 17 25.01 17.61 -30.48
CA PHE A 17 24.85 17.32 -29.05
C PHE A 17 23.40 16.93 -28.87
N SER A 18 23.08 15.64 -29.09
CA SER A 18 21.93 14.99 -28.49
C SER A 18 22.17 14.97 -27.00
N GLY A 19 21.91 16.11 -26.34
CA GLY A 19 21.72 16.15 -24.91
C GLY A 19 20.52 15.26 -24.63
N CYS A 20 20.77 14.01 -24.16
CA CYS A 20 19.77 13.28 -23.42
C CYS A 20 19.39 14.19 -22.25
N LEU A 21 18.33 14.95 -22.40
CA LEU A 21 17.58 15.48 -21.28
C LEU A 21 17.07 14.23 -20.56
N ARG A 22 17.83 13.79 -19.55
CA ARG A 22 17.35 12.83 -18.58
C ARG A 22 16.19 13.56 -17.91
N GLU A 23 14.97 13.26 -18.34
CA GLU A 23 13.78 13.69 -17.61
C GLU A 23 13.98 13.16 -16.19
N ASN A 24 14.23 14.10 -15.30
CA ASN A 24 14.23 13.81 -13.88
C ASN A 24 12.76 13.58 -13.51
N ASN A 25 12.31 12.34 -13.59
CA ASN A 25 10.99 11.91 -13.10
C ASN A 25 10.97 11.93 -11.56
N ASN A 26 11.51 12.98 -10.97
CA ASN A 26 11.42 13.20 -9.55
C ASN A 26 10.06 13.81 -9.25
N PHE A 27 9.19 13.01 -8.63
CA PHE A 27 8.00 13.52 -8.00
C PHE A 27 8.40 14.18 -6.67
N VAL A 28 8.18 15.49 -6.56
CA VAL A 28 8.45 16.25 -5.33
C VAL A 28 7.12 16.63 -4.72
N TYR A 29 6.86 16.15 -3.52
CA TYR A 29 5.68 16.48 -2.74
C TYR A 29 6.09 17.20 -1.47
N ASP A 30 5.48 18.36 -1.21
CA ASP A 30 5.71 19.11 0.04
C ASP A 30 4.83 18.50 1.14
N LEU A 31 5.50 17.93 2.14
CA LEU A 31 4.85 17.43 3.36
C LEU A 31 4.82 18.58 4.38
N GLU A 32 3.66 18.89 4.94
CA GLU A 32 3.51 19.90 6.02
C GLU A 32 4.37 19.60 7.27
N GLY A 33 5.03 18.45 7.31
CA GLY A 33 5.93 18.01 8.37
C GLY A 33 6.62 16.68 8.05
N ALA A 34 7.65 16.36 8.81
CA ALA A 34 8.33 15.06 8.67
C ALA A 34 7.41 13.91 9.12
N PRO A 35 7.31 12.81 8.35
CA PRO A 35 6.58 11.62 8.78
C PRO A 35 7.24 11.05 10.05
N LYS A 36 6.44 10.74 11.05
CA LYS A 36 6.93 10.26 12.36
C LYS A 36 7.02 8.75 12.41
N ASN A 37 6.13 8.07 11.69
CA ASN A 37 5.99 6.61 11.72
C ASN A 37 5.37 6.11 10.42
N LEU A 38 6.06 5.22 9.72
CA LEU A 38 5.60 4.64 8.45
C LEU A 38 5.05 3.21 8.61
N ASP A 39 4.71 2.80 9.83
CA ASP A 39 3.95 1.59 10.10
C ASP A 39 2.45 1.85 9.85
N PRO A 40 1.82 1.21 8.86
CA PRO A 40 0.44 1.48 8.48
C PRO A 40 -0.56 1.36 9.62
N GLN A 41 -0.40 0.37 10.51
CA GLN A 41 -1.35 0.12 11.59
C GLN A 41 -1.23 1.15 12.73
N SER A 42 -0.05 1.74 12.95
CA SER A 42 0.19 2.63 14.10
C SER A 42 0.43 4.09 13.73
N ALA A 43 0.48 4.44 12.44
CA ALA A 43 0.66 5.82 11.98
C ALA A 43 -0.55 6.71 12.31
N ALA A 44 -0.31 7.81 13.04
CA ALA A 44 -1.35 8.71 13.51
C ALA A 44 -1.40 10.06 12.77
N ASP A 45 -0.25 10.54 12.26
CA ASP A 45 -0.15 11.86 11.62
C ASP A 45 -0.40 11.83 10.12
N ALA A 46 -0.84 12.97 9.56
CA ALA A 46 -1.21 13.08 8.15
C ALA A 46 -0.02 12.86 7.21
N ALA A 47 1.17 13.38 7.55
CA ALA A 47 2.37 13.23 6.73
C ALA A 47 2.79 11.75 6.61
N SER A 48 2.75 11.01 7.73
CA SER A 48 3.00 9.55 7.73
C SER A 48 2.00 8.81 6.87
N ARG A 49 0.69 9.08 7.01
CA ARG A 49 -0.36 8.43 6.22
C ARG A 49 -0.25 8.70 4.73
N LEU A 50 0.13 9.92 4.35
CA LEU A 50 0.35 10.27 2.95
C LEU A 50 1.52 9.50 2.34
N VAL A 51 2.64 9.38 3.07
CA VAL A 51 3.78 8.56 2.62
C VAL A 51 3.40 7.07 2.54
N ILE A 52 2.66 6.56 3.53
CA ILE A 52 2.17 5.17 3.54
C ILE A 52 1.30 4.88 2.33
N ALA A 53 0.39 5.78 1.95
CA ALA A 53 -0.47 5.63 0.77
C ALA A 53 0.31 5.57 -0.56
N ASN A 54 1.58 6.00 -0.58
CA ASN A 54 2.48 5.88 -1.73
C ASN A 54 3.47 4.71 -1.62
N LEU A 55 3.58 4.07 -0.47
CA LEU A 55 4.46 2.92 -0.23
C LEU A 55 3.72 1.60 -0.23
N PHE A 56 2.43 1.62 0.09
CA PHE A 56 1.60 0.43 0.26
C PHE A 56 0.36 0.50 -0.62
N GLU A 57 -0.12 -0.65 -1.03
CA GLU A 57 -1.37 -0.83 -1.73
C GLU A 57 -2.33 -1.65 -0.87
N GLY A 58 -3.56 -1.14 -0.66
CA GLY A 58 -4.63 -1.84 0.02
C GLY A 58 -5.28 -2.91 -0.86
N LEU A 59 -6.25 -3.64 -0.30
CA LEU A 59 -7.07 -4.57 -1.08
C LEU A 59 -7.73 -3.87 -2.26
N VAL A 60 -8.18 -2.64 -2.04
CA VAL A 60 -8.79 -1.77 -3.05
C VAL A 60 -8.14 -0.40 -3.00
N THR A 61 -8.33 0.39 -4.05
CA THR A 61 -7.91 1.78 -4.17
C THR A 61 -9.13 2.67 -4.48
N ILE A 62 -8.96 3.99 -4.40
CA ILE A 62 -10.00 4.94 -4.79
C ILE A 62 -9.56 5.61 -6.08
N GLY A 63 -10.41 5.52 -7.11
CA GLY A 63 -10.21 6.16 -8.39
C GLY A 63 -10.37 7.68 -8.32
N GLU A 64 -9.99 8.38 -9.39
CA GLU A 64 -10.11 9.84 -9.49
C GLU A 64 -11.56 10.35 -9.38
N ASP A 65 -12.53 9.51 -9.77
CA ASP A 65 -13.97 9.76 -9.68
C ASP A 65 -14.57 9.41 -8.31
N GLY A 66 -13.74 8.94 -7.37
CA GLY A 66 -14.15 8.49 -6.04
C GLY A 66 -14.70 7.05 -6.00
N SER A 67 -14.69 6.32 -7.11
CA SER A 67 -15.12 4.93 -7.14
C SER A 67 -14.09 3.99 -6.50
N VAL A 68 -14.57 2.87 -5.95
CA VAL A 68 -13.70 1.80 -5.46
C VAL A 68 -13.17 1.01 -6.66
N CYS A 69 -11.86 0.93 -6.75
CA CYS A 69 -11.13 0.24 -7.81
C CYS A 69 -10.30 -0.92 -7.26
N PRO A 70 -9.95 -1.93 -8.09
CA PRO A 70 -8.97 -2.95 -7.75
C PRO A 70 -7.65 -2.35 -7.27
N GLY A 71 -7.08 -2.96 -6.23
CA GLY A 71 -5.75 -2.69 -5.71
C GLY A 71 -4.92 -3.96 -5.70
N ALA A 72 -4.45 -4.39 -4.53
CA ALA A 72 -3.82 -5.71 -4.36
C ALA A 72 -4.81 -6.86 -4.64
N ALA A 73 -6.12 -6.64 -4.45
CA ALA A 73 -7.15 -7.55 -4.96
C ALA A 73 -7.52 -7.18 -6.40
N GLU A 74 -7.50 -8.16 -7.31
CA GLU A 74 -7.99 -7.99 -8.68
C GLU A 74 -9.52 -8.01 -8.79
N SER A 75 -10.18 -8.69 -7.83
CA SER A 75 -11.64 -8.79 -7.76
C SER A 75 -12.10 -9.14 -6.36
N TRP A 76 -13.40 -8.94 -6.10
CA TRP A 76 -14.05 -9.37 -4.86
C TRP A 76 -15.52 -9.69 -5.07
N ASP A 77 -16.04 -10.58 -4.24
CA ASP A 77 -17.45 -10.92 -4.13
C ASP A 77 -17.99 -10.49 -2.78
N VAL A 78 -19.26 -10.07 -2.77
CA VAL A 78 -19.96 -9.69 -1.55
C VAL A 78 -21.21 -10.57 -1.40
N SER A 79 -21.39 -11.17 -0.24
CA SER A 79 -22.59 -11.96 0.05
C SER A 79 -23.86 -11.12 -0.01
N VAL A 80 -25.01 -11.76 -0.25
CA VAL A 80 -26.32 -11.10 -0.41
C VAL A 80 -26.69 -10.24 0.81
N ASP A 81 -26.28 -10.66 2.01
CA ASP A 81 -26.50 -9.93 3.26
C ASP A 81 -25.50 -8.77 3.49
N GLY A 82 -24.49 -8.63 2.60
CA GLY A 82 -23.45 -7.60 2.71
C GLY A 82 -22.48 -7.80 3.85
N LEU A 83 -22.42 -9.00 4.46
CA LEU A 83 -21.60 -9.27 5.63
C LEU A 83 -20.32 -10.06 5.34
N THR A 84 -20.22 -10.74 4.20
CA THR A 84 -19.04 -11.51 3.84
C THR A 84 -18.44 -10.97 2.54
N TYR A 85 -17.17 -10.60 2.59
CA TYR A 85 -16.39 -10.14 1.46
C TYR A 85 -15.30 -11.16 1.18
N THR A 86 -15.22 -11.65 -0.06
CA THR A 86 -14.16 -12.57 -0.50
C THR A 86 -13.36 -11.92 -1.59
N PHE A 87 -12.08 -11.69 -1.34
CA PHE A 87 -11.14 -11.02 -2.22
C PHE A 87 -10.25 -12.04 -2.90
N GLN A 88 -10.04 -11.89 -4.21
CA GLN A 88 -9.01 -12.58 -4.97
C GLN A 88 -7.85 -11.62 -5.18
N LEU A 89 -6.67 -11.95 -4.63
CA LEU A 89 -5.47 -11.13 -4.77
C LEU A 89 -4.79 -11.40 -6.12
N ARG A 90 -4.11 -10.39 -6.66
CA ARG A 90 -3.23 -10.54 -7.82
C ARG A 90 -2.06 -11.45 -7.47
N GLU A 91 -1.75 -12.41 -8.33
CA GLU A 91 -0.63 -13.34 -8.11
C GLU A 91 0.74 -12.73 -8.40
N ASP A 92 0.79 -11.63 -9.16
CA ASP A 92 2.00 -10.90 -9.53
C ASP A 92 2.39 -9.81 -8.51
N GLY A 93 1.52 -9.52 -7.53
CA GLY A 93 1.77 -8.56 -6.45
C GLY A 93 3.02 -8.93 -5.64
N LYS A 94 3.92 -7.95 -5.44
CA LYS A 94 5.20 -8.18 -4.76
C LYS A 94 5.52 -7.07 -3.78
N TRP A 95 6.12 -7.47 -2.69
CA TRP A 95 6.83 -6.58 -1.81
C TRP A 95 8.08 -5.99 -2.50
N SER A 96 8.57 -4.87 -2.03
CA SER A 96 9.76 -4.19 -2.59
C SER A 96 11.05 -5.01 -2.56
N ASP A 97 11.09 -6.11 -1.81
CA ASP A 97 12.17 -7.10 -1.80
C ASP A 97 11.94 -8.27 -2.78
N GLY A 98 10.86 -8.23 -3.56
CA GLY A 98 10.50 -9.22 -4.57
C GLY A 98 9.71 -10.43 -4.06
N GLN A 99 9.45 -10.54 -2.75
CA GLN A 99 8.59 -11.59 -2.20
C GLN A 99 7.12 -11.36 -2.58
N PRO A 100 6.31 -12.41 -2.78
CA PRO A 100 4.91 -12.24 -3.14
C PRO A 100 4.10 -11.61 -1.98
N VAL A 101 3.13 -10.77 -2.34
CA VAL A 101 2.09 -10.31 -1.40
C VAL A 101 1.02 -11.40 -1.32
N THR A 102 0.63 -11.78 -0.13
CA THR A 102 -0.28 -12.90 0.11
C THR A 102 -1.45 -12.52 1.03
N ALA A 103 -2.50 -13.33 1.03
CA ALA A 103 -3.62 -13.18 1.96
C ALA A 103 -3.17 -13.21 3.43
N ALA A 104 -2.12 -13.96 3.76
CA ALA A 104 -1.56 -14.02 5.10
C ALA A 104 -1.00 -12.68 5.58
N ASP A 105 -0.48 -11.85 4.66
CA ASP A 105 0.04 -10.52 5.00
C ASP A 105 -1.09 -9.56 5.40
N PHE A 106 -2.25 -9.65 4.75
CA PHE A 106 -3.45 -8.91 5.14
C PHE A 106 -4.02 -9.42 6.47
N VAL A 107 -4.12 -10.74 6.65
CA VAL A 107 -4.54 -11.32 7.94
C VAL A 107 -3.66 -10.81 9.07
N TYR A 108 -2.34 -10.80 8.89
CA TYR A 108 -1.42 -10.31 9.90
C TYR A 108 -1.55 -8.79 10.13
N GLY A 109 -1.76 -8.01 9.08
CA GLY A 109 -2.05 -6.57 9.19
C GLY A 109 -3.26 -6.30 10.08
N PHE A 110 -4.38 -7.01 9.86
CA PHE A 110 -5.58 -6.89 10.69
C PHE A 110 -5.38 -7.43 12.11
N GLN A 111 -4.63 -8.52 12.30
CA GLN A 111 -4.27 -8.99 13.65
C GLN A 111 -3.52 -7.90 14.43
N ARG A 112 -2.57 -7.21 13.79
CA ARG A 112 -1.86 -6.08 14.40
C ARG A 112 -2.77 -4.87 14.64
N LEU A 113 -3.69 -4.59 13.71
CA LEU A 113 -4.63 -3.48 13.83
C LEU A 113 -5.46 -3.59 15.12
N PHE A 114 -5.87 -4.81 15.48
CA PHE A 114 -6.71 -5.06 16.65
C PHE A 114 -5.94 -5.52 17.89
N ASP A 115 -4.62 -5.75 17.77
CA ASP A 115 -3.80 -6.06 18.95
C ASP A 115 -3.74 -4.84 19.87
N PRO A 116 -4.18 -4.95 21.15
CA PRO A 116 -4.09 -3.84 22.10
C PRO A 116 -2.68 -3.28 22.25
N ALA A 117 -1.63 -4.11 22.08
CA ALA A 117 -0.23 -3.68 22.16
C ALA A 117 0.17 -2.75 21.00
N THR A 118 -0.49 -2.82 19.86
CA THR A 118 -0.25 -1.90 18.72
C THR A 118 -0.79 -0.50 19.02
N ASN A 119 -1.84 -0.38 19.84
CA ASN A 119 -2.53 0.87 20.13
C ASN A 119 -2.89 1.65 18.84
N ALA A 120 -3.46 0.95 17.88
CA ALA A 120 -3.71 1.42 16.52
C ALA A 120 -4.81 2.50 16.50
N PRO A 121 -4.53 3.75 16.12
CA PRO A 121 -5.53 4.83 16.12
C PRO A 121 -6.65 4.62 15.13
N GLY A 122 -6.43 3.81 14.09
CA GLY A 122 -7.42 3.48 13.07
C GLY A 122 -8.33 2.30 13.39
N ALA A 123 -8.08 1.54 14.46
CA ALA A 123 -8.81 0.30 14.78
C ALA A 123 -10.32 0.51 14.96
N ALA A 124 -10.72 1.64 15.55
CA ALA A 124 -12.12 1.96 15.78
C ALA A 124 -12.98 2.01 14.50
N ASN A 125 -12.38 2.34 13.34
CA ASN A 125 -13.11 2.40 12.06
C ASN A 125 -13.49 1.02 11.53
N PHE A 126 -12.85 -0.04 12.01
CA PHE A 126 -13.00 -1.40 11.52
C PHE A 126 -13.70 -2.34 12.53
N THR A 127 -14.30 -1.80 13.59
CA THR A 127 -15.00 -2.60 14.61
C THR A 127 -16.25 -3.31 14.08
N CYS A 128 -16.68 -3.03 12.86
CA CYS A 128 -17.70 -3.82 12.16
C CYS A 128 -17.18 -5.22 11.76
N ILE A 129 -15.87 -5.48 11.74
CA ILE A 129 -15.32 -6.82 11.51
C ILE A 129 -15.68 -7.71 12.68
N GLU A 130 -16.10 -8.96 12.38
CA GLU A 130 -16.47 -9.95 13.39
C GLU A 130 -15.32 -10.19 14.37
N GLY A 131 -15.62 -10.17 15.67
CA GLY A 131 -14.66 -10.37 16.75
C GLY A 131 -13.73 -9.18 17.05
N ALA A 132 -13.72 -8.14 16.22
CA ALA A 132 -12.81 -7.00 16.36
C ALA A 132 -12.91 -6.29 17.72
N GLU A 133 -14.12 -6.04 18.20
CA GLU A 133 -14.35 -5.35 19.48
C GLU A 133 -13.82 -6.18 20.68
N ALA A 134 -14.02 -7.49 20.67
CA ALA A 134 -13.53 -8.37 21.71
C ALA A 134 -11.98 -8.45 21.71
N VAL A 135 -11.37 -8.58 20.52
CA VAL A 135 -9.91 -8.60 20.39
C VAL A 135 -9.30 -7.29 20.89
N LEU A 136 -9.88 -6.14 20.53
CA LEU A 136 -9.46 -4.81 21.03
C LEU A 136 -9.58 -4.68 22.55
N ALA A 137 -10.59 -5.33 23.15
CA ALA A 137 -10.74 -5.38 24.61
C ALA A 137 -9.74 -6.33 25.28
N GLY A 138 -8.90 -7.04 24.52
CA GLY A 138 -7.98 -8.06 25.02
C GLY A 138 -8.64 -9.40 25.36
N GLU A 139 -9.88 -9.60 24.89
CA GLU A 139 -10.61 -10.84 25.06
C GLU A 139 -10.24 -11.86 23.97
N PRO A 140 -10.16 -13.15 24.28
CA PRO A 140 -9.93 -14.19 23.29
C PRO A 140 -11.13 -14.30 22.34
N ALA A 141 -10.96 -13.89 21.09
CA ALA A 141 -11.99 -13.97 20.08
C ALA A 141 -11.40 -14.35 18.71
N PHE A 142 -12.23 -14.96 17.87
CA PHE A 142 -11.89 -15.19 16.48
C PHE A 142 -12.13 -13.89 15.69
N LEU A 143 -11.08 -13.42 15.03
CA LEU A 143 -11.20 -12.26 14.14
C LEU A 143 -11.73 -12.72 12.76
N GLY A 144 -12.79 -12.09 12.27
CA GLY A 144 -13.42 -12.39 10.99
C GLY A 144 -12.57 -12.06 9.75
N VAL A 145 -11.25 -12.28 9.81
CA VAL A 145 -10.31 -12.08 8.69
C VAL A 145 -9.53 -13.36 8.50
N THR A 146 -9.72 -14.05 7.38
CA THR A 146 -9.19 -15.40 7.15
C THR A 146 -8.60 -15.54 5.75
N ALA A 147 -7.40 -16.08 5.64
CA ALA A 147 -6.85 -16.52 4.36
C ALA A 147 -7.50 -17.87 3.98
N LEU A 148 -8.26 -17.90 2.88
CA LEU A 148 -8.82 -19.11 2.30
C LEU A 148 -7.82 -19.86 1.45
N GLY A 149 -6.77 -19.17 1.01
CA GLY A 149 -5.67 -19.68 0.21
C GLY A 149 -4.54 -18.66 0.16
N LYS A 150 -3.52 -18.92 -0.66
CA LYS A 150 -2.38 -18.01 -0.77
C LYS A 150 -2.78 -16.61 -1.24
N TYR A 151 -3.74 -16.54 -2.18
CA TYR A 151 -4.19 -15.32 -2.82
C TYR A 151 -5.70 -15.09 -2.66
N SER A 152 -6.35 -15.77 -1.73
CA SER A 152 -7.77 -15.62 -1.44
C SER A 152 -7.98 -15.27 0.02
N LEU A 153 -8.62 -14.11 0.27
CA LEU A 153 -8.88 -13.56 1.60
C LEU A 153 -10.37 -13.41 1.81
N GLN A 154 -10.86 -13.79 2.98
CA GLN A 154 -12.23 -13.52 3.39
C GLN A 154 -12.26 -12.60 4.59
N ILE A 155 -13.17 -11.60 4.55
CA ILE A 155 -13.47 -10.73 5.68
C ILE A 155 -14.95 -10.83 5.98
N ARG A 156 -15.28 -11.10 7.24
CA ARG A 156 -16.65 -11.20 7.74
C ARG A 156 -16.95 -10.06 8.70
N LEU A 157 -18.11 -9.45 8.51
CA LEU A 157 -18.59 -8.36 9.34
C LEU A 157 -19.64 -8.87 10.34
N SER A 158 -19.65 -8.29 11.53
CA SER A 158 -20.70 -8.47 12.55
C SER A 158 -21.92 -7.60 12.28
N ARG A 159 -21.74 -6.51 11.50
CA ARG A 159 -22.78 -5.57 11.09
C ARG A 159 -22.44 -4.95 9.75
N TYR A 160 -23.45 -4.65 8.95
CA TYR A 160 -23.29 -4.00 7.66
C TYR A 160 -22.63 -2.62 7.80
N ASN A 161 -21.70 -2.32 6.89
CA ASN A 161 -21.07 -1.01 6.77
C ASN A 161 -20.96 -0.65 5.28
N GLY A 162 -21.74 0.32 4.84
CA GLY A 162 -21.78 0.74 3.44
C GLY A 162 -20.49 1.38 2.91
N LEU A 163 -19.58 1.81 3.81
CA LEU A 163 -18.26 2.38 3.48
C LEU A 163 -17.11 1.41 3.71
N PHE A 164 -17.42 0.11 3.87
CA PHE A 164 -16.39 -0.86 4.24
C PHE A 164 -15.30 -1.01 3.17
N LEU A 165 -15.67 -1.00 1.89
CA LEU A 165 -14.68 -1.08 0.80
C LEU A 165 -13.77 0.15 0.77
N GLU A 166 -14.31 1.35 0.94
CA GLU A 166 -13.53 2.58 1.00
C GLU A 166 -12.56 2.58 2.19
N LEU A 167 -12.98 2.05 3.35
CA LEU A 167 -12.09 1.91 4.50
C LEU A 167 -10.88 0.99 4.20
N LEU A 168 -11.05 -0.04 3.36
CA LEU A 168 -9.98 -0.97 2.98
C LEU A 168 -8.89 -0.33 2.11
N SER A 169 -9.10 0.87 1.55
CA SER A 169 -8.07 1.65 0.85
C SER A 169 -7.20 2.48 1.79
N THR A 170 -7.54 2.54 3.08
CA THR A 170 -6.84 3.40 4.05
C THR A 170 -5.67 2.71 4.73
N ALA A 171 -4.71 3.47 5.24
CA ALA A 171 -3.47 2.98 5.84
C ALA A 171 -3.66 1.84 6.88
N PRO A 172 -4.63 1.87 7.82
CA PRO A 172 -4.78 0.80 8.80
C PRO A 172 -5.08 -0.58 8.20
N ALA A 173 -5.68 -0.64 6.99
CA ALA A 173 -6.02 -1.88 6.30
C ALA A 173 -4.91 -2.41 5.38
N MET A 174 -3.76 -1.75 5.31
CA MET A 174 -2.63 -2.18 4.48
C MET A 174 -2.04 -3.51 4.99
N PRO A 175 -1.45 -4.32 4.11
CA PRO A 175 -0.84 -5.59 4.50
C PRO A 175 0.40 -5.37 5.36
N CYS A 176 0.76 -6.37 6.15
CA CYS A 176 1.99 -6.38 6.93
C CYS A 176 2.64 -7.77 6.85
N ARG A 177 3.88 -7.83 6.38
CA ARG A 177 4.63 -9.09 6.31
C ARG A 177 5.20 -9.43 7.68
N LYS A 178 4.75 -10.57 8.23
CA LYS A 178 5.01 -10.98 9.61
C LYS A 178 6.49 -11.18 9.92
N ASP A 179 7.22 -11.90 9.06
CA ASP A 179 8.65 -12.17 9.24
C ASP A 179 9.46 -10.87 9.30
N PHE A 180 9.23 -9.97 8.33
CA PHE A 180 9.87 -8.67 8.28
C PHE A 180 9.54 -7.81 9.51
N PHE A 181 8.27 -7.78 9.93
CA PHE A 181 7.85 -7.07 11.14
C PHE A 181 8.61 -7.57 12.39
N LEU A 182 8.69 -8.89 12.56
CA LEU A 182 9.37 -9.48 13.71
C LEU A 182 10.88 -9.19 13.71
N GLU A 183 11.55 -9.14 12.55
CA GLU A 183 12.96 -8.78 12.43
C GLU A 183 13.24 -7.35 12.92
N THR A 184 12.29 -6.44 12.79
CA THR A 184 12.43 -5.05 13.22
C THR A 184 12.43 -4.87 14.75
N LYS A 185 12.05 -5.90 15.50
CA LYS A 185 11.98 -5.89 16.99
C LYS A 185 11.24 -4.67 17.54
N GLY A 186 10.08 -4.37 16.97
CA GLY A 186 9.22 -3.24 17.36
C GLY A 186 9.63 -1.88 16.78
N LYS A 187 10.58 -1.85 15.85
CA LYS A 187 11.04 -0.62 15.18
C LYS A 187 10.52 -0.46 13.75
N TYR A 188 9.53 -1.26 13.36
CA TYR A 188 8.90 -1.19 12.04
C TYR A 188 8.36 0.22 11.78
N GLY A 189 8.64 0.76 10.60
CA GLY A 189 8.18 2.10 10.20
C GLY A 189 8.84 3.28 10.91
N LEU A 190 9.72 3.06 11.89
CA LEU A 190 10.43 4.14 12.57
C LEU A 190 11.66 4.62 11.79
N ALA A 191 12.02 5.90 11.95
CA ALA A 191 13.15 6.52 11.27
C ALA A 191 14.45 5.70 11.44
N GLY A 192 15.20 5.55 10.33
CA GLY A 192 16.46 4.81 10.30
C GLY A 192 16.33 3.29 10.19
N ASN A 193 15.12 2.74 10.13
CA ASN A 193 14.89 1.32 9.91
C ASN A 193 14.47 1.03 8.48
N LYS A 194 14.66 -0.21 8.05
CA LYS A 194 14.17 -0.68 6.76
C LYS A 194 12.65 -0.64 6.73
N ILE A 195 12.10 -0.23 5.60
CA ILE A 195 10.66 -0.22 5.32
C ILE A 195 10.45 -1.15 4.14
N LEU A 196 9.35 -1.85 4.17
CA LEU A 196 8.90 -2.74 3.11
C LEU A 196 7.55 -2.23 2.61
N GLY A 197 7.47 -1.86 1.33
CA GLY A 197 6.24 -1.50 0.65
C GLY A 197 5.80 -2.61 -0.31
N ASN A 198 4.55 -2.61 -0.73
CA ASN A 198 3.97 -3.58 -1.67
C ASN A 198 3.36 -2.90 -2.89
#